data_007827455a0e45f97ac4880321972e52
#
_entry.id   007827455a0e45f97ac4880321972e52
#
_cell.length_a   1.000
_cell.length_b   1.000
_cell.length_c   1.000
_cell.angle_alpha   90.00
_cell.angle_beta   90.00
_cell.angle_gamma   90.00
#
_symmetry.space_group_name_H-M   'P 1'
#
loop_
_entity.id
_entity.type
_entity.pdbx_description
1 polymer ?
#
loop_
_entity_poly.entity_id
_entity_poly.type
_entity_poly.pdbx_seq_one_letter_code
_entity_poly.pdbx_strand_id
1 'polypeptide(L)'
;MDLIANVVDLDKYPLGTPGSADWDTLVKNCRNDLNEKGMFELPGFLKADVLQSAATVIQERMEHESVEIRREHNIYFLDKVEGLSHDHPALKKIMTVNHTLCADQLTGTPLLDVYEWPNFRIFIAATMNLPILHLMEDELARVNVLSYRSGEALNWHFDRSEFTITMLLQRAEQDGIFEYRRELRTDLDPNYDGVGKLVAGKDPEVISVDIEPGALNV
;
A
#
# COMPACT_ATOMS: atom_id res chain seq x y z
N MET A 1 6.71 -21.41 20.33
CA MET A 1 7.48 -20.69 19.30
C MET A 1 6.55 -19.66 18.72
N ASP A 2 6.95 -18.44 18.66
CA ASP A 2 6.12 -17.37 18.08
C ASP A 2 5.95 -17.67 16.58
N LEU A 3 4.74 -17.93 16.13
CA LEU A 3 4.44 -18.28 14.73
C LEU A 3 4.98 -17.21 13.78
N ILE A 4 4.93 -15.95 14.21
CA ILE A 4 5.40 -14.78 13.45
C ILE A 4 6.91 -14.79 13.20
N ALA A 5 7.71 -15.34 14.11
CA ALA A 5 9.16 -15.47 13.90
C ALA A 5 9.53 -16.39 12.72
N ASN A 6 8.59 -17.24 12.28
CA ASN A 6 8.77 -18.03 11.06
C ASN A 6 8.32 -17.26 9.81
N VAL A 7 7.54 -16.20 9.95
CA VAL A 7 6.93 -15.43 8.86
C VAL A 7 7.74 -14.18 8.55
N VAL A 8 8.03 -13.37 9.57
CA VAL A 8 8.75 -12.10 9.45
C VAL A 8 10.22 -12.31 9.78
N ASP A 9 11.12 -11.64 9.08
CA ASP A 9 12.54 -11.59 9.38
C ASP A 9 12.79 -10.71 10.62
N LEU A 10 12.61 -11.28 11.81
CA LEU A 10 12.76 -10.57 13.07
C LEU A 10 14.22 -10.31 13.45
N ASP A 11 15.18 -11.00 12.83
CA ASP A 11 16.62 -10.72 13.01
C ASP A 11 16.98 -9.41 12.30
N LYS A 12 16.40 -9.17 11.13
CA LYS A 12 16.57 -7.93 10.37
C LYS A 12 15.67 -6.79 10.90
N TYR A 13 14.46 -7.11 11.28
CA TYR A 13 13.44 -6.17 11.74
C TYR A 13 12.94 -6.56 13.14
N PRO A 14 13.50 -6.02 14.22
CA PRO A 14 13.26 -6.47 15.60
C PRO A 14 11.90 -6.05 16.17
N LEU A 15 10.82 -6.30 15.41
CA LEU A 15 9.45 -5.96 15.82
C LEU A 15 9.00 -6.75 17.06
N GLY A 16 9.63 -7.89 17.33
CA GLY A 16 9.31 -8.74 18.47
C GLY A 16 9.70 -8.15 19.83
N THR A 17 10.52 -7.09 19.84
CA THR A 17 11.09 -6.49 21.06
C THR A 17 10.82 -4.98 21.17
N PRO A 18 9.55 -4.53 21.25
CA PRO A 18 9.23 -3.11 21.37
C PRO A 18 9.97 -2.44 22.52
N GLY A 19 10.57 -1.27 22.26
CA GLY A 19 11.35 -0.50 23.22
C GLY A 19 12.79 -0.98 23.43
N SER A 20 13.27 -1.97 22.67
CA SER A 20 14.71 -2.27 22.63
C SER A 20 15.46 -1.22 21.80
N ALA A 21 16.79 -1.08 22.02
CA ALA A 21 17.61 -0.12 21.28
C ALA A 21 17.57 -0.34 19.75
N ASP A 22 17.52 -1.59 19.30
CA ASP A 22 17.44 -1.93 17.89
C ASP A 22 16.06 -1.58 17.32
N TRP A 23 14.99 -1.85 18.07
CA TRP A 23 13.63 -1.46 17.70
C TRP A 23 13.48 0.07 17.61
N ASP A 24 14.00 0.81 18.60
CA ASP A 24 13.97 2.28 18.61
C ASP A 24 14.74 2.85 17.40
N THR A 25 15.86 2.23 17.05
CA THR A 25 16.66 2.59 15.88
C THR A 25 15.88 2.36 14.59
N LEU A 26 15.21 1.21 14.44
CA LEU A 26 14.36 0.91 13.28
C LEU A 26 13.22 1.94 13.14
N VAL A 27 12.48 2.20 14.21
CA VAL A 27 11.39 3.20 14.22
C VAL A 27 11.91 4.58 13.82
N LYS A 28 13.05 5.00 14.37
CA LYS A 28 13.66 6.29 14.00
C LYS A 28 14.01 6.37 12.53
N ASN A 29 14.60 5.31 11.96
CA ASN A 29 14.95 5.26 10.55
C ASN A 29 13.70 5.33 9.66
N CYS A 30 12.65 4.56 9.97
CA CYS A 30 11.37 4.62 9.26
C CYS A 30 10.74 6.02 9.32
N ARG A 31 10.77 6.68 10.48
CA ARG A 31 10.30 8.08 10.61
C ARG A 31 11.09 9.06 9.76
N ASN A 32 12.41 8.90 9.70
CA ASN A 32 13.26 9.74 8.85
C ASN A 32 12.91 9.55 7.37
N ASP A 33 12.74 8.30 6.92
CA ASP A 33 12.34 8.01 5.55
C ASP A 33 10.96 8.58 5.22
N LEU A 34 9.97 8.46 6.11
CA LEU A 34 8.66 9.10 5.95
C LEU A 34 8.78 10.62 5.78
N ASN A 35 9.59 11.28 6.60
CA ASN A 35 9.79 12.72 6.53
C ASN A 35 10.51 13.14 5.24
N GLU A 36 11.54 12.42 4.83
CA GLU A 36 12.38 12.76 3.70
C GLU A 36 11.78 12.33 2.36
N LYS A 37 11.20 11.11 2.31
CA LYS A 37 10.74 10.46 1.07
C LYS A 37 9.21 10.36 0.96
N GLY A 38 8.48 10.46 2.09
CA GLY A 38 7.03 10.25 2.17
C GLY A 38 6.62 8.78 2.26
N MET A 39 7.58 7.89 2.30
CA MET A 39 7.38 6.45 2.53
C MET A 39 8.62 5.84 3.14
N PHE A 40 8.46 4.69 3.81
CA PHE A 40 9.57 3.79 4.11
C PHE A 40 9.31 2.41 3.54
N GLU A 41 10.38 1.70 3.26
CA GLU A 41 10.37 0.34 2.74
C GLU A 41 11.21 -0.57 3.66
N LEU A 42 10.69 -1.77 3.92
CA LEU A 42 11.40 -2.84 4.63
C LEU A 42 11.58 -4.04 3.68
N PRO A 43 12.63 -4.07 2.85
CA PRO A 43 12.88 -5.14 1.89
C PRO A 43 13.13 -6.48 2.57
N GLY A 44 12.47 -7.56 2.07
CA GLY A 44 12.57 -8.89 2.66
C GLY A 44 11.92 -8.98 4.04
N PHE A 45 10.89 -8.19 4.30
CA PHE A 45 10.11 -8.23 5.54
C PHE A 45 9.50 -9.61 5.76
N LEU A 46 8.88 -10.19 4.72
CA LEU A 46 8.53 -11.61 4.72
C LEU A 46 9.75 -12.44 4.35
N LYS A 47 9.94 -13.57 5.04
CA LYS A 47 10.94 -14.57 4.67
C LYS A 47 10.63 -15.16 3.30
N ALA A 48 11.66 -15.44 2.51
CA ALA A 48 11.51 -15.80 1.10
C ALA A 48 10.70 -17.09 0.87
N ASP A 49 10.83 -18.08 1.72
CA ASP A 49 10.07 -19.33 1.67
C ASP A 49 8.58 -19.12 2.00
N VAL A 50 8.30 -18.24 2.97
CA VAL A 50 6.93 -17.85 3.32
C VAL A 50 6.28 -17.04 2.20
N LEU A 51 7.01 -16.07 1.63
CA LEU A 51 6.55 -15.30 0.48
C LEU A 51 6.16 -16.22 -0.69
N GLN A 52 7.04 -17.15 -1.04
CA GLN A 52 6.80 -18.10 -2.14
C GLN A 52 5.56 -18.96 -1.88
N SER A 53 5.42 -19.48 -0.66
CA SER A 53 4.26 -20.29 -0.28
C SER A 53 2.97 -19.47 -0.28
N ALA A 54 3.00 -18.24 0.27
CA ALA A 54 1.86 -17.34 0.29
C ALA A 54 1.44 -16.94 -1.13
N ALA A 55 2.40 -16.59 -2.00
CA ALA A 55 2.11 -16.20 -3.37
C ALA A 55 1.42 -17.35 -4.14
N THR A 56 1.85 -18.61 -3.94
CA THR A 56 1.22 -19.79 -4.57
C THR A 56 -0.23 -19.95 -4.14
N VAL A 57 -0.50 -19.90 -2.83
CA VAL A 57 -1.87 -20.02 -2.29
C VAL A 57 -2.77 -18.86 -2.76
N ILE A 58 -2.21 -17.64 -2.73
CA ILE A 58 -2.95 -16.45 -3.17
C ILE A 58 -3.26 -16.51 -4.67
N GLN A 59 -2.33 -16.97 -5.49
CA GLN A 59 -2.56 -17.10 -6.92
C GLN A 59 -3.72 -18.08 -7.22
N GLU A 60 -3.76 -19.24 -6.57
CA GLU A 60 -4.85 -20.21 -6.71
C GLU A 60 -6.21 -19.60 -6.31
N ARG A 61 -6.26 -18.93 -5.14
CA ARG A 61 -7.49 -18.24 -4.70
C ARG A 61 -7.88 -17.11 -5.64
N MET A 62 -6.90 -16.35 -6.16
CA MET A 62 -7.13 -15.26 -7.09
C MET A 62 -7.81 -15.73 -8.39
N GLU A 63 -7.45 -16.92 -8.87
CA GLU A 63 -8.05 -17.52 -10.08
C GLU A 63 -9.50 -17.96 -9.88
N HIS A 64 -9.86 -18.40 -8.67
CA HIS A 64 -11.14 -19.06 -8.42
C HIS A 64 -12.12 -18.26 -7.55
N GLU A 65 -11.62 -17.35 -6.73
CA GLU A 65 -12.41 -16.71 -5.68
C GLU A 65 -12.42 -15.18 -5.78
N SER A 66 -11.51 -14.58 -6.60
CA SER A 66 -11.42 -13.13 -6.68
C SER A 66 -12.63 -12.50 -7.36
N VAL A 67 -12.94 -11.28 -6.95
CA VAL A 67 -13.96 -10.44 -7.56
C VAL A 67 -13.30 -9.41 -8.44
N GLU A 68 -13.69 -9.35 -9.74
CA GLU A 68 -13.29 -8.27 -10.62
C GLU A 68 -14.00 -6.98 -10.21
N ILE A 69 -13.20 -5.95 -9.92
CA ILE A 69 -13.69 -4.60 -9.66
C ILE A 69 -13.32 -3.73 -10.85
N ARG A 70 -14.34 -3.17 -11.49
CA ARG A 70 -14.21 -2.29 -12.65
C ARG A 70 -14.87 -0.95 -12.36
N ARG A 71 -14.08 0.13 -12.37
CA ARG A 71 -14.59 1.45 -12.06
C ARG A 71 -13.95 2.52 -12.93
N GLU A 72 -14.76 3.31 -13.61
CA GLU A 72 -14.31 4.52 -14.28
C GLU A 72 -14.38 5.69 -13.30
N HIS A 73 -13.26 6.35 -13.07
CA HIS A 73 -13.16 7.48 -12.14
C HIS A 73 -12.06 8.46 -12.55
N ASN A 74 -12.16 9.69 -12.07
CA ASN A 74 -11.04 10.63 -12.05
C ASN A 74 -10.28 10.53 -10.72
N ILE A 75 -9.17 11.25 -10.61
CA ILE A 75 -8.30 11.26 -9.42
C ILE A 75 -9.01 11.61 -8.11
N TYR A 76 -10.12 12.38 -8.18
CA TYR A 76 -10.90 12.80 -7.00
C TYR A 76 -12.05 11.84 -6.66
N PHE A 77 -12.37 10.89 -7.51
CA PHE A 77 -13.60 10.05 -7.42
C PHE A 77 -14.88 10.89 -7.37
N LEU A 78 -14.89 12.05 -8.01
CA LEU A 78 -16.01 12.98 -8.04
C LEU A 78 -16.40 13.31 -9.48
N ASP A 79 -17.69 13.38 -9.76
CA ASP A 79 -18.18 13.81 -11.08
C ASP A 79 -18.01 15.31 -11.32
N LYS A 80 -17.97 16.08 -10.24
CA LYS A 80 -17.83 17.52 -10.27
C LYS A 80 -16.96 18.00 -9.12
N VAL A 81 -16.05 18.90 -9.41
CA VAL A 81 -15.19 19.56 -8.44
C VAL A 81 -15.43 21.06 -8.53
N GLU A 82 -15.69 21.70 -7.39
CA GLU A 82 -15.91 23.15 -7.33
C GLU A 82 -14.64 23.88 -7.80
N GLY A 83 -14.84 24.91 -8.62
CA GLY A 83 -13.75 25.70 -9.19
C GLY A 83 -13.11 25.10 -10.45
N LEU A 84 -13.50 23.89 -10.90
CA LEU A 84 -13.02 23.29 -12.14
C LEU A 84 -14.08 23.31 -13.24
N SER A 85 -13.66 23.60 -14.47
CA SER A 85 -14.46 23.34 -15.66
C SER A 85 -14.59 21.82 -15.89
N HIS A 86 -15.70 21.41 -16.47
CA HIS A 86 -16.01 19.98 -16.67
C HIS A 86 -14.97 19.25 -17.55
N ASP A 87 -14.31 19.95 -18.45
CA ASP A 87 -13.29 19.47 -19.39
C ASP A 87 -11.85 19.61 -18.86
N HIS A 88 -11.69 20.02 -17.60
CA HIS A 88 -10.36 20.19 -17.02
C HIS A 88 -9.58 18.85 -16.99
N PRO A 89 -8.28 18.83 -17.35
CA PRO A 89 -7.48 17.60 -17.41
C PRO A 89 -7.49 16.77 -16.11
N ALA A 90 -7.54 17.40 -14.95
CA ALA A 90 -7.64 16.74 -13.65
C ALA A 90 -8.95 15.94 -13.45
N LEU A 91 -9.99 16.22 -14.23
CA LEU A 91 -11.26 15.48 -14.19
C LEU A 91 -11.34 14.36 -15.22
N LYS A 92 -10.27 14.12 -15.98
CA LYS A 92 -10.22 13.01 -16.93
C LYS A 92 -10.51 11.68 -16.22
N LYS A 93 -11.56 11.01 -16.64
CA LYS A 93 -11.90 9.67 -16.15
C LYS A 93 -11.03 8.63 -16.82
N ILE A 94 -10.58 7.66 -16.03
CA ILE A 94 -9.78 6.52 -16.46
C ILE A 94 -10.40 5.27 -15.85
N MET A 95 -10.37 4.17 -16.61
CA MET A 95 -10.85 2.88 -16.14
C MET A 95 -9.81 2.23 -15.22
N THR A 96 -10.16 1.98 -13.98
CA THR A 96 -9.42 1.11 -13.06
C THR A 96 -10.05 -0.27 -13.08
N VAL A 97 -9.24 -1.30 -13.26
CA VAL A 97 -9.66 -2.70 -13.19
C VAL A 97 -8.66 -3.44 -12.32
N ASN A 98 -9.17 -4.21 -11.39
CA ASN A 98 -8.38 -5.13 -10.55
C ASN A 98 -9.21 -6.34 -10.14
N HIS A 99 -8.53 -7.37 -9.68
CA HIS A 99 -9.12 -8.57 -9.09
C HIS A 99 -8.77 -8.58 -7.61
N THR A 100 -9.76 -8.71 -6.75
CA THR A 100 -9.60 -8.54 -5.30
C THR A 100 -10.00 -9.80 -4.54
N LEU A 101 -9.15 -10.21 -3.60
CA LEU A 101 -9.50 -11.09 -2.49
C LEU A 101 -9.68 -10.25 -1.22
N CYS A 102 -10.77 -10.50 -0.50
CA CYS A 102 -11.04 -9.87 0.79
C CYS A 102 -10.44 -10.68 1.95
N ALA A 103 -10.41 -10.11 3.15
CA ALA A 103 -9.73 -10.72 4.29
C ALA A 103 -10.29 -12.08 4.72
N ASP A 104 -11.58 -12.33 4.57
CA ASP A 104 -12.19 -13.65 4.84
C ASP A 104 -11.63 -14.75 3.92
N GLN A 105 -11.33 -14.40 2.67
CA GLN A 105 -10.68 -15.27 1.69
C GLN A 105 -9.17 -15.45 1.93
N LEU A 106 -8.58 -14.70 2.87
CA LEU A 106 -7.16 -14.78 3.25
C LEU A 106 -6.92 -15.61 4.52
N THR A 107 -7.97 -16.20 5.09
CA THR A 107 -7.87 -17.04 6.30
C THR A 107 -6.84 -18.16 6.12
N GLY A 108 -5.98 -18.32 7.14
CA GLY A 108 -4.89 -19.30 7.12
C GLY A 108 -3.68 -18.88 6.28
N THR A 109 -3.60 -17.62 5.86
CA THR A 109 -2.41 -17.07 5.22
C THR A 109 -1.57 -16.24 6.20
N PRO A 110 -0.26 -16.16 6.03
CA PRO A 110 0.61 -15.35 6.87
C PRO A 110 0.30 -13.85 6.81
N LEU A 111 -0.44 -13.40 5.80
CA LEU A 111 -0.81 -11.98 5.64
C LEU A 111 -1.73 -11.52 6.77
N LEU A 112 -2.75 -12.33 7.12
CA LEU A 112 -3.61 -12.04 8.26
C LEU A 112 -2.87 -12.19 9.59
N ASP A 113 -2.01 -13.20 9.72
CA ASP A 113 -1.23 -13.40 10.94
C ASP A 113 -0.35 -12.17 11.25
N VAL A 114 0.30 -11.58 10.23
CA VAL A 114 1.07 -10.34 10.36
C VAL A 114 0.17 -9.16 10.71
N TYR A 115 -0.94 -8.99 10.01
CA TYR A 115 -1.85 -7.88 10.24
C TYR A 115 -2.43 -7.88 11.67
N GLU A 116 -2.80 -9.05 12.18
CA GLU A 116 -3.39 -9.22 13.51
C GLU A 116 -2.35 -9.22 14.65
N TRP A 117 -1.06 -9.33 14.31
CA TRP A 117 0.00 -9.38 15.31
C TRP A 117 0.12 -8.06 16.09
N PRO A 118 -0.01 -8.08 17.43
CA PRO A 118 0.02 -6.84 18.22
C PRO A 118 1.28 -6.01 18.05
N ASN A 119 2.46 -6.65 17.93
CA ASN A 119 3.73 -5.92 17.80
C ASN A 119 3.86 -5.22 16.43
N PHE A 120 3.26 -5.78 15.37
CA PHE A 120 3.17 -5.09 14.08
C PHE A 120 2.39 -3.77 14.22
N ARG A 121 1.23 -3.82 14.86
CA ARG A 121 0.41 -2.64 15.13
C ARG A 121 1.14 -1.61 16.01
N ILE A 122 1.87 -2.06 17.04
CA ILE A 122 2.69 -1.19 17.91
C ILE A 122 3.80 -0.53 17.09
N PHE A 123 4.46 -1.27 16.20
CA PHE A 123 5.49 -0.75 15.32
C PHE A 123 4.94 0.33 14.37
N ILE A 124 3.85 0.06 13.67
CA ILE A 124 3.23 1.04 12.77
C ILE A 124 2.76 2.29 13.55
N ALA A 125 2.12 2.12 14.71
CA ALA A 125 1.74 3.25 15.54
C ALA A 125 2.96 4.12 15.92
N ALA A 126 4.07 3.49 16.30
CA ALA A 126 5.30 4.18 16.62
C ALA A 126 5.89 4.93 15.42
N THR A 127 5.96 4.30 14.23
CA THR A 127 6.49 4.96 13.03
C THR A 127 5.65 6.16 12.60
N MET A 128 4.33 6.08 12.77
CA MET A 128 3.39 7.17 12.46
C MET A 128 3.23 8.19 13.59
N ASN A 129 4.00 8.05 14.69
CA ASN A 129 3.91 8.89 15.87
C ASN A 129 2.49 8.95 16.49
N LEU A 130 1.76 7.85 16.42
CA LEU A 130 0.43 7.70 16.98
C LEU A 130 0.51 7.04 18.36
N PRO A 131 -0.31 7.46 19.34
CA PRO A 131 -0.35 6.84 20.66
C PRO A 131 -0.88 5.40 20.59
N ILE A 132 -1.75 5.12 19.63
CA ILE A 132 -2.35 3.81 19.40
C ILE A 132 -2.83 3.71 17.95
N LEU A 133 -2.76 2.51 17.38
CA LEU A 133 -3.38 2.16 16.12
C LEU A 133 -4.41 1.04 16.35
N HIS A 134 -5.62 1.24 15.88
CA HIS A 134 -6.69 0.25 15.93
C HIS A 134 -6.72 -0.59 14.66
N LEU A 135 -7.11 -1.85 14.78
CA LEU A 135 -7.44 -2.67 13.63
C LEU A 135 -8.75 -2.17 13.00
N MET A 136 -8.88 -2.36 11.70
CA MET A 136 -10.12 -2.06 10.99
C MET A 136 -11.22 -3.03 11.46
N GLU A 137 -12.39 -2.49 11.82
CA GLU A 137 -13.52 -3.29 12.29
C GLU A 137 -14.21 -4.07 11.17
N ASP A 138 -14.14 -3.57 9.93
CA ASP A 138 -14.70 -4.27 8.78
C ASP A 138 -13.86 -5.51 8.46
N GLU A 139 -14.44 -6.66 8.76
CA GLU A 139 -13.80 -7.99 8.60
C GLU A 139 -13.46 -8.32 7.14
N LEU A 140 -14.11 -7.70 6.16
CA LEU A 140 -13.81 -7.93 4.75
C LEU A 140 -12.73 -6.98 4.21
N ALA A 141 -12.75 -5.71 4.66
CA ALA A 141 -11.90 -4.67 4.12
C ALA A 141 -10.55 -4.52 4.84
N ARG A 142 -10.36 -5.18 5.99
CA ARG A 142 -9.15 -5.02 6.85
C ARG A 142 -7.84 -5.41 6.16
N VAL A 143 -7.86 -6.39 5.27
CA VAL A 143 -6.74 -6.78 4.40
C VAL A 143 -7.31 -7.17 3.04
N ASN A 144 -6.75 -6.61 1.97
CA ASN A 144 -7.12 -6.96 0.62
C ASN A 144 -5.88 -7.34 -0.18
N VAL A 145 -6.01 -8.36 -1.03
CA VAL A 145 -5.00 -8.65 -2.05
C VAL A 145 -5.55 -8.25 -3.41
N LEU A 146 -4.81 -7.41 -4.10
CA LEU A 146 -5.16 -6.91 -5.42
C LEU A 146 -4.25 -7.56 -6.48
N SER A 147 -4.83 -8.00 -7.57
CA SER A 147 -4.11 -8.49 -8.74
C SER A 147 -4.52 -7.70 -9.98
N TYR A 148 -3.55 -7.45 -10.84
CA TYR A 148 -3.72 -6.72 -12.10
C TYR A 148 -3.27 -7.61 -13.24
N ARG A 149 -4.11 -7.73 -14.28
CA ARG A 149 -3.79 -8.44 -15.53
C ARG A 149 -3.20 -7.47 -16.55
N SER A 150 -2.76 -8.00 -17.69
CA SER A 150 -2.24 -7.17 -18.78
C SER A 150 -3.23 -6.06 -19.16
N GLY A 151 -2.78 -4.81 -19.14
CA GLY A 151 -3.58 -3.61 -19.43
C GLY A 151 -4.45 -3.10 -18.27
N GLU A 152 -4.38 -3.73 -17.09
CA GLU A 152 -5.05 -3.27 -15.88
C GLU A 152 -4.10 -2.49 -14.99
N ALA A 153 -4.61 -1.52 -14.25
CA ALA A 153 -3.84 -0.72 -13.31
C ALA A 153 -4.73 -0.07 -12.25
N LEU A 154 -4.13 0.23 -11.11
CA LEU A 154 -4.67 1.20 -10.18
C LEU A 154 -4.20 2.59 -10.62
N ASN A 155 -5.14 3.39 -11.12
CA ASN A 155 -4.82 4.72 -11.63
C ASN A 155 -4.58 5.73 -10.51
N TRP A 156 -4.02 6.89 -10.89
CA TRP A 156 -3.82 8.01 -9.97
C TRP A 156 -5.08 8.33 -9.17
N HIS A 157 -4.93 8.42 -7.87
CA HIS A 157 -5.97 8.76 -6.91
C HIS A 157 -5.36 9.41 -5.67
N PHE A 158 -6.16 10.08 -4.90
CA PHE A 158 -5.80 10.50 -3.56
C PHE A 158 -6.33 9.48 -2.56
N ASP A 159 -5.45 8.97 -1.72
CA ASP A 159 -5.84 8.11 -0.60
C ASP A 159 -6.76 8.89 0.36
N ARG A 160 -7.70 8.16 0.97
CA ARG A 160 -8.63 8.72 1.96
C ARG A 160 -8.14 8.54 3.38
N SER A 161 -7.17 7.68 3.59
CA SER A 161 -6.49 7.42 4.85
C SER A 161 -5.23 8.28 4.96
N GLU A 162 -4.78 8.52 6.20
CA GLU A 162 -3.55 9.27 6.45
C GLU A 162 -2.31 8.53 5.96
N PHE A 163 -2.35 7.21 5.93
CA PHE A 163 -1.31 6.33 5.39
C PHE A 163 -1.91 5.02 4.88
N THR A 164 -1.18 4.34 4.04
CA THR A 164 -1.52 3.03 3.48
C THR A 164 -0.35 2.09 3.70
N ILE A 165 -0.65 0.85 4.12
CA ILE A 165 0.35 -0.20 4.26
C ILE A 165 0.19 -1.15 3.08
N THR A 166 1.28 -1.39 2.37
CA THR A 166 1.29 -2.31 1.22
C THR A 166 2.41 -3.33 1.32
N MET A 167 2.21 -4.45 0.68
CA MET A 167 3.22 -5.50 0.53
C MET A 167 3.13 -6.08 -0.87
N LEU A 168 4.22 -6.05 -1.61
CA LEU A 168 4.27 -6.69 -2.91
C LEU A 168 4.49 -8.19 -2.74
N LEU A 169 3.57 -9.01 -3.25
CA LEU A 169 3.68 -10.46 -3.21
C LEU A 169 4.37 -11.01 -4.47
N GLN A 170 4.10 -10.40 -5.61
CA GLN A 170 4.62 -10.83 -6.91
C GLN A 170 4.78 -9.63 -7.83
N ARG A 171 5.90 -9.53 -8.53
CA ARG A 171 6.12 -8.51 -9.56
C ARG A 171 5.29 -8.80 -10.80
N ALA A 172 4.91 -7.75 -11.51
CA ALA A 172 4.44 -7.87 -12.88
C ALA A 172 5.55 -8.40 -13.78
N GLU A 173 5.19 -9.15 -14.85
CA GLU A 173 6.15 -9.61 -15.84
C GLU A 173 6.74 -8.45 -16.67
N GLN A 174 5.93 -7.42 -16.91
CA GLN A 174 6.31 -6.19 -17.59
C GLN A 174 5.60 -5.01 -16.95
N ASP A 175 6.30 -3.88 -16.83
CA ASP A 175 5.80 -2.65 -16.21
C ASP A 175 5.33 -2.85 -14.75
N GLY A 176 4.21 -2.25 -14.33
CA GLY A 176 3.65 -2.43 -12.99
C GLY A 176 4.48 -1.73 -11.91
N ILE A 177 5.00 -0.56 -12.22
CA ILE A 177 5.80 0.26 -11.31
C ILE A 177 4.88 0.98 -10.34
N PHE A 178 5.29 1.04 -9.06
CA PHE A 178 4.63 1.89 -8.08
C PHE A 178 5.11 3.34 -8.24
N GLU A 179 4.16 4.25 -8.39
CA GLU A 179 4.44 5.68 -8.53
C GLU A 179 3.67 6.48 -7.48
N TYR A 180 4.29 7.52 -6.96
CA TYR A 180 3.62 8.46 -6.06
C TYR A 180 4.11 9.88 -6.27
N ARG A 181 3.31 10.85 -5.80
CA ARG A 181 3.60 12.28 -5.85
C ARG A 181 3.28 12.93 -4.51
N ARG A 182 4.29 13.47 -3.86
CA ARG A 182 4.18 14.13 -2.56
C ARG A 182 3.71 15.56 -2.68
N GLU A 183 3.00 16.02 -1.67
CA GLU A 183 2.71 17.46 -1.47
C GLU A 183 2.12 18.16 -2.70
N LEU A 184 1.38 17.41 -3.52
CA LEU A 184 0.79 17.91 -4.76
C LEU A 184 -0.29 18.96 -4.47
N ARG A 185 -0.98 18.83 -3.35
CA ARG A 185 -2.04 19.74 -2.90
C ARG A 185 -2.00 19.91 -1.39
N THR A 186 -2.62 20.96 -0.90
CA THR A 186 -2.84 21.22 0.53
C THR A 186 -4.32 21.49 0.81
N ASP A 187 -4.70 21.62 2.07
CA ASP A 187 -6.07 22.01 2.45
C ASP A 187 -6.43 23.42 1.97
N LEU A 188 -5.43 24.28 1.74
CA LEU A 188 -5.60 25.67 1.32
C LEU A 188 -5.44 25.86 -0.20
N ASP A 189 -4.74 24.95 -0.87
CA ASP A 189 -4.48 25.02 -2.32
C ASP A 189 -4.71 23.64 -2.95
N PRO A 190 -5.81 23.45 -3.70
CA PRO A 190 -6.09 22.21 -4.42
C PRO A 190 -5.17 21.95 -5.61
N ASN A 191 -4.38 22.96 -6.06
CA ASN A 191 -3.40 22.88 -7.14
C ASN A 191 -3.92 22.14 -8.39
N TYR A 192 -5.07 22.53 -8.90
CA TYR A 192 -5.74 21.82 -10.01
C TYR A 192 -4.87 21.72 -11.27
N ASP A 193 -4.06 22.74 -11.56
CA ASP A 193 -3.15 22.72 -12.69
C ASP A 193 -2.02 21.68 -12.51
N GLY A 194 -1.46 21.57 -11.29
CA GLY A 194 -0.47 20.56 -10.94
C GLY A 194 -1.07 19.14 -11.05
N VAL A 195 -2.26 18.94 -10.52
CA VAL A 195 -3.00 17.67 -10.65
C VAL A 195 -3.29 17.34 -12.12
N GLY A 196 -3.65 18.33 -12.92
CA GLY A 196 -3.84 18.16 -14.37
C GLY A 196 -2.57 17.73 -15.08
N LYS A 197 -1.41 18.26 -14.69
CA LYS A 197 -0.10 17.83 -15.22
C LYS A 197 0.22 16.40 -14.82
N LEU A 198 -0.02 16.02 -13.55
CA LEU A 198 0.17 14.66 -13.06
C LEU A 198 -0.64 13.66 -13.90
N VAL A 199 -1.95 13.88 -14.01
CA VAL A 199 -2.86 12.99 -14.76
C VAL A 199 -2.49 12.92 -16.25
N ALA A 200 -1.90 13.99 -16.79
CA ALA A 200 -1.40 14.04 -18.18
C ALA A 200 0.00 13.40 -18.35
N GLY A 201 0.62 12.86 -17.31
CA GLY A 201 1.98 12.30 -17.34
C GLY A 201 3.07 13.36 -17.58
N LYS A 202 2.85 14.60 -17.14
CA LYS A 202 3.75 15.74 -17.36
C LYS A 202 4.30 16.34 -16.06
N ASP A 203 4.04 15.73 -14.92
CA ASP A 203 4.59 16.16 -13.64
C ASP A 203 6.01 15.57 -13.49
N PRO A 204 7.06 16.41 -13.44
CA PRO A 204 8.44 15.93 -13.32
C PRO A 204 8.80 15.46 -11.89
N GLU A 205 7.93 15.70 -10.90
CA GLU A 205 8.15 15.34 -9.51
C GLU A 205 7.49 14.01 -9.12
N VAL A 206 6.98 13.25 -10.10
CA VAL A 206 6.56 11.87 -9.90
C VAL A 206 7.76 11.02 -9.50
N ILE A 207 7.59 10.26 -8.44
CA ILE A 207 8.59 9.33 -7.93
C ILE A 207 8.15 7.92 -8.28
N SER A 208 9.01 7.18 -9.00
CA SER A 208 8.81 5.77 -9.31
C SER A 208 9.68 4.92 -8.38
N VAL A 209 9.12 3.87 -7.80
CA VAL A 209 9.80 2.99 -6.85
C VAL A 209 9.77 1.56 -7.36
N ASP A 210 10.95 0.95 -7.42
CA ASP A 210 11.10 -0.46 -7.73
C ASP A 210 11.02 -1.29 -6.45
N ILE A 211 9.78 -1.63 -6.05
CA ILE A 211 9.51 -2.40 -4.84
C ILE A 211 9.83 -3.88 -5.07
N GLU A 212 10.52 -4.50 -4.12
CA GLU A 212 10.80 -5.93 -4.18
C GLU A 212 9.67 -6.78 -3.55
N PRO A 213 9.39 -8.00 -4.10
CA PRO A 213 8.49 -8.93 -3.46
C PRO A 213 8.90 -9.26 -2.02
N GLY A 214 7.92 -9.28 -1.12
CA GLY A 214 8.13 -9.47 0.32
C GLY A 214 8.53 -8.20 1.08
N ALA A 215 8.68 -7.05 0.40
CA ALA A 215 8.89 -5.77 1.06
C ALA A 215 7.59 -5.24 1.66
N LEU A 216 7.67 -4.72 2.88
CA LEU A 216 6.62 -3.92 3.51
C LEU A 216 6.86 -2.45 3.19
N ASN A 217 5.82 -1.75 2.76
CA ASN A 217 5.86 -0.32 2.42
C ASN A 217 4.76 0.42 3.19
N VAL A 218 5.08 1.61 3.66
CA VAL A 218 4.15 2.48 4.39
C VAL A 218 4.32 3.93 3.95
#